data_6507501a5ee2c7a769b52485da23d397
#
_entry.id   6507501a5ee2c7a769b52485da23d397
#
_cell.length_a   1.000
_cell.length_b   1.000
_cell.length_c   1.000
_cell.angle_alpha   90.00
_cell.angle_beta   90.00
_cell.angle_gamma   90.00
#
_symmetry.space_group_name_H-M   'P 1'
#
loop_
_entity.id
_entity.type
_entity.pdbx_description
1 polymer ?
#
loop_
_entity_poly.entity_id
_entity_poly.type
_entity_poly.pdbx_seq_one_letter_code
_entity_poly.pdbx_strand_id
1 'polypeptide(L)'
;MLPLASLGERIVILGPSNAGKSTLALALSEKLGLPAVHLDQLQHLPGTDWQTRPEAEFRALHDAAIEEESWVMEGNYSRLMPQRLARATGIILITSSPWLRIGRYLKRTLVNRADRAGHLEGAQDSIKWEMIHWILVKTRNSDAKYADVVRRSGLPAVECRTARALSDLYCAWELQSPVRQRGARGTPSP
;
A
#
# COMPACT_ATOMS: atom_id res chain seq x y z
N MET A 1 -5.51 4.25 20.27
CA MET A 1 -5.37 4.31 18.79
C MET A 1 -6.18 5.49 18.28
N LEU A 2 -5.68 6.25 17.32
CA LEU A 2 -6.38 7.38 16.71
C LEU A 2 -7.66 6.86 15.99
N PRO A 3 -8.84 7.52 16.14
CA PRO A 3 -10.05 7.15 15.39
C PRO A 3 -9.83 7.30 13.89
N LEU A 4 -10.42 6.40 13.08
CA LEU A 4 -10.29 6.43 11.63
C LEU A 4 -10.74 7.77 11.03
N ALA A 5 -11.85 8.32 11.52
CA ALA A 5 -12.37 9.62 11.08
C ALA A 5 -11.39 10.80 11.24
N SER A 6 -10.44 10.70 12.17
CA SER A 6 -9.41 11.74 12.37
C SER A 6 -8.40 11.84 11.23
N LEU A 7 -8.33 10.85 10.33
CA LEU A 7 -7.45 10.89 9.17
C LEU A 7 -8.04 11.67 7.98
N GLY A 8 -9.33 12.01 8.04
CA GLY A 8 -10.03 12.65 6.92
C GLY A 8 -10.13 11.75 5.69
N GLU A 9 -10.25 12.36 4.51
CA GLU A 9 -10.62 11.66 3.27
C GLU A 9 -9.46 11.55 2.25
N ARG A 10 -8.30 12.13 2.52
CA ARG A 10 -7.10 11.99 1.68
C ARG A 10 -5.99 11.32 2.47
N ILE A 11 -5.99 9.99 2.45
CA ILE A 11 -5.14 9.15 3.31
C ILE A 11 -3.96 8.59 2.54
N VAL A 12 -2.75 8.88 2.99
CA VAL A 12 -1.50 8.30 2.46
C VAL A 12 -1.10 7.08 3.29
N ILE A 13 -0.79 5.97 2.63
CA ILE A 13 -0.25 4.78 3.28
C ILE A 13 1.20 4.59 2.86
N LEU A 14 2.11 4.70 3.82
CA LEU A 14 3.55 4.55 3.66
C LEU A 14 4.05 3.25 4.30
N GLY A 15 5.22 2.83 3.86
CA GLY A 15 5.91 1.67 4.45
C GLY A 15 6.64 0.83 3.42
N PRO A 16 7.52 -0.10 3.84
CA PRO A 16 8.32 -0.91 2.94
C PRO A 16 7.48 -1.85 2.08
N SER A 17 8.08 -2.39 1.02
CA SER A 17 7.46 -3.41 0.18
C SER A 17 7.04 -4.63 1.00
N ASN A 18 5.90 -5.24 0.64
CA ASN A 18 5.31 -6.41 1.32
C ASN A 18 4.88 -6.18 2.78
N ALA A 19 4.78 -4.92 3.24
CA ALA A 19 4.27 -4.59 4.58
C ALA A 19 2.75 -4.75 4.71
N GLY A 20 2.00 -4.78 3.60
CA GLY A 20 0.53 -4.92 3.58
C GLY A 20 -0.22 -3.64 3.20
N LYS A 21 0.48 -2.65 2.63
CA LYS A 21 -0.11 -1.36 2.23
C LYS A 21 -1.30 -1.49 1.28
N SER A 22 -1.13 -2.23 0.18
CA SER A 22 -2.18 -2.38 -0.84
C SER A 22 -3.42 -3.08 -0.29
N THR A 23 -3.24 -4.07 0.60
CA THR A 23 -4.35 -4.75 1.28
C THR A 23 -5.11 -3.79 2.21
N LEU A 24 -4.36 -2.95 2.97
CA LEU A 24 -4.98 -1.95 3.82
C LEU A 24 -5.67 -0.86 3.01
N ALA A 25 -5.08 -0.42 1.89
CA ALA A 25 -5.71 0.57 1.01
C ALA A 25 -7.07 0.11 0.50
N LEU A 26 -7.19 -1.14 0.05
CA LEU A 26 -8.48 -1.71 -0.37
C LEU A 26 -9.48 -1.82 0.78
N ALA A 27 -9.03 -2.26 1.96
CA ALA A 27 -9.91 -2.37 3.12
C ALA A 27 -10.46 -1.01 3.58
N LEU A 28 -9.63 0.04 3.53
CA LEU A 28 -10.07 1.41 3.83
C LEU A 28 -10.96 1.98 2.74
N SER A 29 -10.62 1.75 1.47
CA SER A 29 -11.45 2.12 0.33
C SER A 29 -12.87 1.55 0.45
N GLU A 30 -12.99 0.29 0.78
CA GLU A 30 -14.27 -0.38 0.98
C GLU A 30 -15.04 0.17 2.19
N LYS A 31 -14.35 0.37 3.34
CA LYS A 31 -14.97 0.88 4.57
C LYS A 31 -15.45 2.33 4.45
N LEU A 32 -14.68 3.17 3.75
CA LEU A 32 -14.93 4.60 3.66
C LEU A 32 -15.67 5.01 2.38
N GLY A 33 -15.79 4.13 1.39
CA GLY A 33 -16.33 4.47 0.07
C GLY A 33 -15.39 5.37 -0.76
N LEU A 34 -14.08 5.39 -0.45
CA LEU A 34 -13.10 6.24 -1.11
C LEU A 34 -12.34 5.48 -2.20
N PRO A 35 -11.91 6.11 -3.30
CA PRO A 35 -11.11 5.45 -4.32
C PRO A 35 -9.72 5.04 -3.76
N ALA A 36 -9.31 3.80 -4.04
CA ALA A 36 -7.96 3.33 -3.76
C ALA A 36 -7.03 3.64 -4.93
N VAL A 37 -5.93 4.33 -4.68
CA VAL A 37 -4.91 4.66 -5.68
C VAL A 37 -3.62 3.91 -5.37
N HIS A 38 -3.26 2.99 -6.26
CA HIS A 38 -2.03 2.21 -6.18
C HIS A 38 -0.97 2.85 -7.07
N LEU A 39 0.04 3.51 -6.50
CA LEU A 39 1.06 4.21 -7.28
C LEU A 39 1.88 3.28 -8.18
N ASP A 40 2.03 2.00 -7.81
CA ASP A 40 2.68 1.01 -8.67
C ASP A 40 1.91 0.80 -9.99
N GLN A 41 0.57 0.91 -9.98
CA GLN A 41 -0.25 0.83 -11.19
C GLN A 41 -0.13 2.10 -12.07
N LEU A 42 0.08 3.26 -11.44
CA LEU A 42 0.35 4.49 -12.19
C LEU A 42 1.77 4.52 -12.77
N GLN A 43 2.76 3.96 -12.06
CA GLN A 43 4.17 3.94 -12.49
C GLN A 43 4.41 2.95 -13.62
N HIS A 44 3.69 1.84 -13.68
CA HIS A 44 3.97 0.77 -14.64
C HIS A 44 2.88 0.66 -15.70
N LEU A 45 3.28 0.22 -16.89
CA LEU A 45 2.37 0.00 -18.03
C LEU A 45 1.55 -1.27 -17.79
N PRO A 46 0.22 -1.23 -17.95
CA PRO A 46 -0.62 -2.42 -17.83
C PRO A 46 -0.29 -3.43 -18.96
N GLY A 47 -0.46 -4.71 -18.69
CA GLY A 47 -0.18 -5.77 -19.66
C GLY A 47 1.31 -6.05 -19.88
N THR A 48 2.22 -5.48 -19.10
CA THR A 48 3.68 -5.65 -19.22
C THR A 48 4.29 -6.29 -17.99
N ASP A 49 5.50 -6.87 -18.10
CA ASP A 49 6.26 -7.34 -16.92
C ASP A 49 7.01 -6.16 -16.28
N TRP A 50 6.25 -5.33 -15.52
CA TRP A 50 6.77 -4.20 -14.73
C TRP A 50 7.52 -3.13 -15.55
N GLN A 51 7.16 -2.95 -16.82
CA GLN A 51 7.73 -1.87 -17.62
C GLN A 51 7.27 -0.51 -17.06
N THR A 52 8.23 0.35 -16.75
CA THR A 52 7.93 1.67 -16.19
C THR A 52 7.44 2.63 -17.26
N ARG A 53 6.49 3.49 -16.89
CA ARG A 53 6.11 4.65 -17.70
C ARG A 53 7.22 5.68 -17.74
N PRO A 54 7.27 6.52 -18.78
CA PRO A 54 8.06 7.75 -18.76
C PRO A 54 7.73 8.59 -17.52
N GLU A 55 8.76 9.20 -16.90
CA GLU A 55 8.59 9.94 -15.64
C GLU A 55 7.54 11.08 -15.75
N ALA A 56 7.48 11.74 -16.91
CA ALA A 56 6.51 12.82 -17.14
C ALA A 56 5.05 12.31 -17.13
N GLU A 57 4.79 11.15 -17.73
CA GLU A 57 3.46 10.54 -17.74
C GLU A 57 3.06 10.08 -16.32
N PHE A 58 3.98 9.42 -15.60
CA PHE A 58 3.72 9.02 -14.23
C PHE A 58 3.42 10.23 -13.34
N ARG A 59 4.19 11.32 -13.49
CA ARG A 59 3.94 12.56 -12.76
C ARG A 59 2.56 13.12 -13.08
N ALA A 60 2.18 13.20 -14.34
CA ALA A 60 0.88 13.71 -14.75
C ALA A 60 -0.29 12.89 -14.16
N LEU A 61 -0.19 11.56 -14.18
CA LEU A 61 -1.18 10.67 -13.56
C LEU A 61 -1.25 10.83 -12.04
N HIS A 62 -0.09 10.96 -11.39
CA HIS A 62 -0.03 11.20 -9.95
C HIS A 62 -0.64 12.56 -9.59
N ASP A 63 -0.29 13.62 -10.32
CA ASP A 63 -0.78 14.97 -10.05
C ASP A 63 -2.30 15.04 -10.26
N ALA A 64 -2.83 14.41 -11.30
CA ALA A 64 -4.28 14.28 -11.49
C ALA A 64 -4.94 13.51 -10.31
N ALA A 65 -4.34 12.42 -9.86
CA ALA A 65 -4.91 11.62 -8.76
C ALA A 65 -4.92 12.36 -7.41
N ILE A 66 -3.95 13.21 -7.11
CA ILE A 66 -3.93 13.98 -5.85
C ILE A 66 -4.86 15.19 -5.85
N GLU A 67 -5.32 15.65 -7.04
CA GLU A 67 -6.29 16.75 -7.14
C GLU A 67 -7.72 16.31 -6.83
N GLU A 68 -8.01 15.00 -6.86
CA GLU A 68 -9.31 14.46 -6.47
C GLU A 68 -9.66 14.85 -5.01
N GLU A 69 -10.96 15.00 -4.73
CA GLU A 69 -11.45 15.43 -3.43
C GLU A 69 -11.14 14.43 -2.31
N SER A 70 -11.12 13.14 -2.66
CA SER A 70 -10.91 12.07 -1.69
C SER A 70 -10.18 10.87 -2.28
N TRP A 71 -9.34 10.21 -1.49
CA TRP A 71 -8.60 9.02 -1.92
C TRP A 71 -7.89 8.31 -0.75
N VAL A 72 -7.62 7.02 -0.96
CA VAL A 72 -6.67 6.24 -0.15
C VAL A 72 -5.51 5.86 -1.07
N MET A 73 -4.38 6.53 -0.92
CA MET A 73 -3.24 6.38 -1.84
C MET A 73 -2.09 5.63 -1.17
N GLU A 74 -1.64 4.55 -1.81
CA GLU A 74 -0.51 3.76 -1.31
C GLU A 74 0.67 3.73 -2.28
N GLY A 75 1.87 3.69 -1.72
CA GLY A 75 3.13 3.68 -2.44
C GLY A 75 4.08 4.78 -1.95
N ASN A 76 5.37 4.50 -2.04
CA ASN A 76 6.36 5.41 -1.45
C ASN A 76 6.74 6.57 -2.39
N TYR A 77 7.28 6.28 -3.57
CA TYR A 77 7.65 7.26 -4.61
C TYR A 77 8.11 8.62 -4.09
N SER A 78 9.27 8.65 -3.43
CA SER A 78 9.76 9.78 -2.61
C SER A 78 9.86 11.12 -3.37
N ARG A 79 10.06 11.09 -4.70
CA ARG A 79 10.14 12.31 -5.51
C ARG A 79 8.82 13.08 -5.57
N LEU A 80 7.68 12.37 -5.55
CA LEU A 80 6.34 12.94 -5.59
C LEU A 80 5.69 13.04 -4.20
N MET A 81 6.43 12.68 -3.15
CA MET A 81 5.93 12.70 -1.77
C MET A 81 5.52 14.10 -1.29
N PRO A 82 6.28 15.18 -1.55
CA PRO A 82 5.92 16.51 -1.07
C PRO A 82 4.55 16.98 -1.58
N GLN A 83 4.26 16.80 -2.88
CA GLN A 83 2.97 17.20 -3.47
C GLN A 83 1.82 16.42 -2.85
N ARG A 84 2.00 15.10 -2.66
CA ARG A 84 1.01 14.21 -2.06
C ARG A 84 0.71 14.59 -0.61
N LEU A 85 1.75 14.86 0.18
CA LEU A 85 1.60 15.24 1.58
C LEU A 85 0.97 16.62 1.74
N ALA A 86 1.18 17.55 0.80
CA ALA A 86 0.54 18.85 0.81
C ALA A 86 -1.00 18.75 0.64
N ARG A 87 -1.50 17.68 0.02
CA ARG A 87 -2.93 17.43 -0.18
C ARG A 87 -3.52 16.47 0.85
N ALA A 88 -2.69 15.63 1.47
CA ALA A 88 -3.12 14.62 2.42
C ALA A 88 -3.76 15.22 3.68
N THR A 89 -4.72 14.51 4.25
CA THR A 89 -5.37 14.82 5.53
C THR A 89 -4.94 13.87 6.65
N GLY A 90 -4.37 12.72 6.31
CA GLY A 90 -3.88 11.76 7.27
C GLY A 90 -2.87 10.77 6.68
N ILE A 91 -2.09 10.16 7.55
CA ILE A 91 -1.03 9.21 7.18
C ILE A 91 -1.16 7.92 7.98
N ILE A 92 -0.96 6.79 7.30
CA ILE A 92 -0.75 5.50 7.95
C ILE A 92 0.64 5.00 7.57
N LEU A 93 1.48 4.77 8.57
CA LEU A 93 2.79 4.17 8.38
C LEU A 93 2.76 2.72 8.84
N ILE A 94 2.99 1.80 7.90
CA ILE A 94 3.14 0.37 8.23
C ILE A 94 4.62 0.03 8.16
N THR A 95 5.18 -0.44 9.28
CA THR A 95 6.52 -1.03 9.30
C THR A 95 6.41 -2.51 9.67
N SER A 96 7.38 -3.31 9.30
CA SER A 96 7.42 -4.73 9.67
C SER A 96 8.83 -5.28 9.51
N SER A 97 9.16 -6.31 10.30
CA SER A 97 10.48 -6.92 10.23
C SER A 97 10.81 -7.42 8.80
N PRO A 98 12.07 -7.35 8.37
CA PRO A 98 12.48 -7.86 7.05
C PRO A 98 12.09 -9.32 6.83
N TRP A 99 12.20 -10.16 7.87
CA TRP A 99 11.86 -11.58 7.82
C TRP A 99 10.37 -11.83 7.54
N LEU A 100 9.51 -11.07 8.18
CA LEU A 100 8.06 -11.13 7.92
C LEU A 100 7.74 -10.72 6.48
N ARG A 101 8.42 -9.71 5.96
CA ARG A 101 8.24 -9.25 4.57
C ARG A 101 8.69 -10.29 3.55
N ILE A 102 9.81 -10.98 3.83
CA ILE A 102 10.28 -12.10 2.99
C ILE A 102 9.27 -13.24 3.02
N GLY A 103 8.81 -13.66 4.19
CA GLY A 103 7.78 -14.70 4.31
C GLY A 103 6.51 -14.36 3.54
N ARG A 104 6.04 -13.13 3.62
CA ARG A 104 4.88 -12.64 2.84
C ARG A 104 5.17 -12.62 1.33
N TYR A 105 6.38 -12.21 0.92
CA TYR A 105 6.80 -12.23 -0.47
C TYR A 105 6.78 -13.65 -1.04
N LEU A 106 7.42 -14.61 -0.35
CA LEU A 106 7.46 -16.01 -0.76
C LEU A 106 6.06 -16.63 -0.81
N LYS A 107 5.24 -16.45 0.24
CA LYS A 107 3.86 -16.95 0.26
C LYS A 107 3.04 -16.39 -0.90
N ARG A 108 3.17 -15.09 -1.17
CA ARG A 108 2.46 -14.42 -2.26
C ARG A 108 2.87 -14.97 -3.63
N THR A 109 4.17 -15.14 -3.86
CA THR A 109 4.71 -15.62 -5.14
C THR A 109 4.37 -17.10 -5.40
N LEU A 110 4.31 -17.91 -4.33
CA LEU A 110 4.06 -19.36 -4.45
C LEU A 110 2.57 -19.73 -4.45
N VAL A 111 1.74 -19.00 -3.70
CA VAL A 111 0.35 -19.42 -3.42
C VAL A 111 -0.69 -18.57 -4.14
N ASN A 112 -0.49 -17.25 -4.28
CA ASN A 112 -1.52 -16.30 -4.72
C ASN A 112 -1.12 -15.60 -6.03
N ARG A 113 -1.06 -16.32 -7.15
CA ARG A 113 -0.67 -15.72 -8.45
C ARG A 113 -1.72 -14.80 -9.07
N ALA A 114 -3.03 -15.02 -8.85
CA ALA A 114 -4.11 -14.34 -9.60
C ALA A 114 -4.89 -13.27 -8.83
N ASP A 115 -4.91 -13.27 -7.48
CA ASP A 115 -5.85 -12.48 -6.67
C ASP A 115 -5.17 -11.44 -5.76
N ARG A 116 -4.39 -10.56 -6.34
CA ARG A 116 -3.54 -9.64 -5.59
C ARG A 116 -4.10 -8.22 -5.53
N ALA A 117 -4.18 -7.64 -4.33
CA ALA A 117 -4.40 -6.21 -4.14
C ALA A 117 -3.29 -5.40 -4.85
N GLY A 118 -3.65 -4.49 -5.75
CA GLY A 118 -2.69 -3.72 -6.54
C GLY A 118 -1.93 -4.55 -7.60
N HIS A 119 -2.50 -5.68 -8.05
CA HIS A 119 -1.91 -6.49 -9.13
C HIS A 119 -1.80 -5.68 -10.42
N LEU A 120 -0.65 -5.82 -11.11
CA LEU A 120 -0.46 -5.31 -12.44
C LEU A 120 -0.81 -6.43 -13.44
N GLU A 121 -1.79 -6.21 -14.30
CA GLU A 121 -2.16 -7.17 -15.34
C GLU A 121 -0.95 -7.49 -16.24
N GLY A 122 -0.72 -8.78 -16.49
CA GLY A 122 0.39 -9.25 -17.33
C GLY A 122 1.74 -9.41 -16.64
N ALA A 123 1.89 -9.03 -15.36
CA ALA A 123 3.14 -9.20 -14.64
C ALA A 123 3.40 -10.68 -14.28
N GLN A 124 4.58 -11.19 -14.62
CA GLN A 124 5.01 -12.53 -14.23
C GLN A 124 5.61 -12.50 -12.82
N ASP A 125 4.86 -13.02 -11.84
CA ASP A 125 5.36 -13.18 -10.48
C ASP A 125 6.29 -14.41 -10.40
N SER A 126 7.59 -14.16 -10.48
CA SER A 126 8.65 -15.15 -10.19
C SER A 126 9.44 -14.72 -8.93
N ILE A 127 10.03 -15.70 -8.24
CA ILE A 127 10.92 -15.39 -7.11
C ILE A 127 12.19 -14.76 -7.68
N LYS A 128 12.37 -13.45 -7.46
CA LYS A 128 13.56 -12.71 -7.89
C LYS A 128 14.49 -12.51 -6.69
N TRP A 129 15.73 -13.02 -6.77
CA TRP A 129 16.76 -12.81 -5.75
C TRP A 129 17.00 -11.32 -5.45
N GLU A 130 16.89 -10.48 -6.46
CA GLU A 130 16.98 -9.03 -6.35
C GLU A 130 15.93 -8.45 -5.39
N MET A 131 14.72 -8.99 -5.37
CA MET A 131 13.68 -8.56 -4.45
C MET A 131 14.01 -8.94 -3.00
N ILE A 132 14.57 -10.12 -2.76
CA ILE A 132 15.00 -10.56 -1.43
C ILE A 132 16.15 -9.65 -0.95
N HIS A 133 17.14 -9.40 -1.80
CA HIS A 133 18.24 -8.48 -1.51
C HIS A 133 17.72 -7.05 -1.27
N TRP A 134 16.76 -6.58 -2.06
CA TRP A 134 16.10 -5.29 -1.86
C TRP A 134 15.44 -5.19 -0.49
N ILE A 135 14.70 -6.23 -0.08
CA ILE A 135 14.02 -6.27 1.24
C ILE A 135 15.03 -6.25 2.38
N LEU A 136 16.14 -6.99 2.27
CA LEU A 136 17.13 -7.13 3.35
C LEU A 136 18.07 -5.93 3.47
N VAL A 137 18.52 -5.38 2.35
CA VAL A 137 19.60 -4.41 2.30
C VAL A 137 19.10 -3.00 2.04
N LYS A 138 18.41 -2.80 0.93
CA LYS A 138 18.01 -1.46 0.47
C LYS A 138 16.90 -0.82 1.32
N THR A 139 16.05 -1.62 1.97
CA THR A 139 14.96 -1.09 2.80
C THR A 139 15.24 -1.12 4.29
N ARG A 140 16.48 -1.43 4.71
CA ARG A 140 16.83 -1.52 6.13
C ARG A 140 16.58 -0.21 6.90
N ASN A 141 16.85 0.93 6.26
CA ASN A 141 16.68 2.25 6.87
C ASN A 141 15.36 2.95 6.43
N SER A 142 14.50 2.26 5.67
CA SER A 142 13.28 2.88 5.15
C SER A 142 12.30 3.26 6.26
N ASP A 143 12.25 2.48 7.33
CA ASP A 143 11.32 2.70 8.45
C ASP A 143 11.64 4.02 9.17
N ALA A 144 12.93 4.29 9.45
CA ALA A 144 13.37 5.55 10.06
C ALA A 144 13.08 6.75 9.13
N LYS A 145 13.34 6.59 7.83
CA LYS A 145 13.07 7.62 6.81
C LYS A 145 11.59 7.99 6.78
N TYR A 146 10.69 6.99 6.74
CA TYR A 146 9.26 7.26 6.67
C TYR A 146 8.69 7.76 8.00
N ALA A 147 9.22 7.32 9.14
CA ALA A 147 8.87 7.88 10.44
C ALA A 147 9.24 9.38 10.53
N ASP A 148 10.39 9.77 9.96
CA ASP A 148 10.78 11.19 9.87
C ASP A 148 9.83 12.00 8.98
N VAL A 149 9.42 11.44 7.84
CA VAL A 149 8.43 12.05 6.95
C VAL A 149 7.09 12.27 7.69
N VAL A 150 6.60 11.25 8.40
CA VAL A 150 5.38 11.34 9.19
C VAL A 150 5.49 12.46 10.24
N ARG A 151 6.57 12.46 11.02
CA ARG A 151 6.78 13.48 12.06
C ARG A 151 6.83 14.91 11.49
N ARG A 152 7.49 15.10 10.36
CA ARG A 152 7.63 16.43 9.72
C ARG A 152 6.38 16.92 9.03
N SER A 153 5.49 16.02 8.65
CA SER A 153 4.25 16.39 7.96
C SER A 153 3.27 17.16 8.84
N GLY A 154 3.31 16.95 10.17
CA GLY A 154 2.35 17.52 11.11
C GLY A 154 0.92 16.98 10.95
N LEU A 155 0.69 16.01 10.07
CA LEU A 155 -0.62 15.44 9.81
C LEU A 155 -1.00 14.40 10.88
N PRO A 156 -2.31 14.20 11.15
CA PRO A 156 -2.80 13.06 11.91
C PRO A 156 -2.21 11.76 11.37
N ALA A 157 -1.58 10.96 12.22
CA ALA A 157 -0.88 9.78 11.76
C ALA A 157 -1.08 8.57 12.68
N VAL A 158 -1.14 7.38 12.08
CA VAL A 158 -1.15 6.08 12.76
C VAL A 158 0.04 5.26 12.32
N GLU A 159 0.81 4.75 13.28
CA GLU A 159 1.95 3.89 13.02
C GLU A 159 1.69 2.45 13.47
N CYS A 160 1.74 1.52 12.52
CA CYS A 160 1.69 0.08 12.76
C CYS A 160 3.09 -0.52 12.63
N ARG A 161 3.81 -0.62 13.75
CA ARG A 161 5.22 -1.09 13.77
C ARG A 161 5.37 -2.61 13.80
N THR A 162 4.28 -3.35 14.01
CA THR A 162 4.27 -4.82 14.05
C THR A 162 3.06 -5.38 13.31
N ALA A 163 3.12 -6.68 12.97
CA ALA A 163 1.96 -7.37 12.40
C ALA A 163 0.76 -7.37 13.36
N ARG A 164 1.01 -7.45 14.68
CA ARG A 164 -0.03 -7.37 15.70
C ARG A 164 -0.68 -5.99 15.71
N ALA A 165 0.10 -4.90 15.73
CA ALA A 165 -0.43 -3.54 15.65
C ALA A 165 -1.30 -3.31 14.40
N LEU A 166 -0.92 -3.89 13.26
CA LEU A 166 -1.74 -3.85 12.05
C LEU A 166 -3.03 -4.66 12.22
N SER A 167 -2.97 -5.84 12.86
CA SER A 167 -4.17 -6.63 13.17
C SER A 167 -5.11 -5.91 14.15
N ASP A 168 -4.55 -5.29 15.17
CA ASP A 168 -5.31 -4.50 16.15
C ASP A 168 -5.99 -3.29 15.48
N LEU A 169 -5.33 -2.66 14.50
CA LEU A 169 -5.91 -1.59 13.69
C LEU A 169 -7.11 -2.10 12.88
N TYR A 170 -6.98 -3.26 12.22
CA TYR A 170 -8.11 -3.86 11.48
C TYR A 170 -9.31 -4.12 12.40
N CYS A 171 -9.06 -4.62 13.60
CA CYS A 171 -10.12 -4.84 14.59
C CYS A 171 -10.75 -3.52 15.09
N ALA A 172 -9.92 -2.55 15.47
CA ALA A 172 -10.38 -1.27 16.02
C ALA A 172 -11.18 -0.42 15.03
N TRP A 173 -10.86 -0.53 13.75
CA TRP A 173 -11.55 0.19 12.66
C TRP A 173 -12.58 -0.67 11.93
N GLU A 174 -12.81 -1.91 12.41
CA GLU A 174 -13.74 -2.88 11.83
C GLU A 174 -13.51 -3.08 10.33
N LEU A 175 -12.24 -3.15 9.92
CA LEU A 175 -11.87 -3.34 8.53
C LEU A 175 -12.00 -4.81 8.13
N GLN A 176 -12.57 -5.05 6.96
CA GLN A 176 -12.61 -6.40 6.39
C GLN A 176 -11.35 -6.66 5.56
N SER A 177 -10.73 -7.83 5.76
CA SER A 177 -9.60 -8.21 4.91
C SER A 177 -10.12 -8.67 3.55
N PRO A 178 -9.73 -8.03 2.43
CA PRO A 178 -10.21 -8.41 1.09
C PRO A 178 -9.85 -9.85 0.71
N VAL A 179 -8.87 -10.44 1.38
CA VAL A 179 -8.48 -11.86 1.19
C VAL A 179 -9.53 -12.83 1.76
N ARG A 180 -10.31 -12.44 2.77
CA ARG A 180 -11.35 -13.31 3.37
C ARG A 180 -12.66 -13.31 2.59
N GLN A 181 -13.02 -12.25 1.89
CA GLN A 181 -14.30 -12.13 1.21
C GLN A 181 -14.38 -13.00 -0.07
N ARG A 182 -13.29 -13.21 -0.77
CA ARG A 182 -13.27 -14.01 -2.00
C ARG A 182 -13.42 -15.51 -1.75
N GLY A 183 -13.02 -16.00 -0.58
CA GLY A 183 -13.28 -17.38 -0.16
C GLY A 183 -14.75 -17.68 0.15
N ALA A 184 -15.56 -16.67 0.44
CA ALA A 184 -16.99 -16.83 0.78
C ALA A 184 -17.92 -16.72 -0.44
N ARG A 185 -17.46 -16.22 -1.59
CA ARG A 185 -18.28 -16.10 -2.82
C ARG A 185 -18.11 -17.26 -3.82
N GLY A 186 -17.43 -18.31 -3.43
CA GLY A 186 -17.05 -19.44 -4.30
C GLY A 186 -17.88 -20.71 -4.17
N THR A 187 -19.19 -20.63 -3.87
CA THR A 187 -20.10 -21.76 -4.10
C THR A 187 -21.25 -21.30 -4.97
N PRO A 188 -21.26 -21.58 -6.29
CA PRO A 188 -22.53 -21.61 -7.01
C PRO A 188 -23.35 -22.76 -6.44
N SER A 189 -24.54 -22.46 -5.92
CA SER A 189 -25.55 -23.48 -5.63
C SER A 189 -25.97 -24.20 -6.90
N PRO A 190 -26.36 -25.48 -6.79
CA PRO A 190 -26.69 -26.36 -7.91
C PRO A 190 -27.89 -25.93 -8.71
#